data_4543839786cdabb54db842946ec25069
#
_entry.id   4543839786cdabb54db842946ec25069
#
_cell.length_a   1.000
_cell.length_b   1.000
_cell.length_c   1.000
_cell.angle_alpha   90.00
_cell.angle_beta   90.00
_cell.angle_gamma   90.00
#
_symmetry.space_group_name_H-M   'P 1'
#
loop_
_entity.id
_entity.type
_entity.pdbx_description
1 polymer ?
#
loop_
_entity_poly.entity_id
_entity_poly.type
_entity_poly.pdbx_seq_one_letter_code
_entity_poly.pdbx_strand_id
1 'polypeptide(L)'
;MALKELLKQRVMEKLNFSQEISDEHLKGVIQEEIMKISEEYPLLLSDKIRLNQEVFYALRRLDILQDLLEDDSVTEIMINGYKNIFIERQGKLHRYPGHFSDNEKLYQVIQQVASGANRMVNERNPIVDARLNDGSRVNIILPPISIDGATMTIRKFAKEPMTLAWLCEREAFSEEIAKFLKILVRARYNIFISGGTGSGKTTLLNGMSNCIPKDERIITIEDSAELKLNGIDNLVRLEMRNANAAGENQVDMKELIKAALRSRPDRIIVGEVRGEEALSMLNAMNTGHDGSISTGHANSCKDMLKRIETMVLMGVDMPVEAIRGQMASAIDVIIHLGRSFDGSRKLMEISEITGMAASQVALHPLFEMNEDDELTMRSELCDQKKLKEYGQYEACLLYTSPSPRDS
;
A
#
# COMPACT_ATOMS: atom_id res chain seq x y z
N MET A 1 11.88 -4.62 33.66
CA MET A 1 10.67 -3.79 33.88
C MET A 1 10.77 -2.89 35.09
N ALA A 2 11.12 -3.41 36.27
CA ALA A 2 11.24 -2.59 37.48
C ALA A 2 12.23 -1.42 37.34
N LEU A 3 13.38 -1.60 36.70
CA LEU A 3 14.42 -0.57 36.59
C LEU A 3 14.02 0.58 35.63
N LYS A 4 13.34 0.29 34.55
CA LYS A 4 12.80 1.30 33.60
C LYS A 4 11.76 2.19 34.31
N GLU A 5 10.82 1.60 35.07
CA GLU A 5 9.80 2.35 35.78
C GLU A 5 10.40 3.18 36.93
N LEU A 6 11.38 2.63 37.66
CA LEU A 6 12.10 3.37 38.69
C LEU A 6 12.83 4.59 38.11
N LEU A 7 13.54 4.40 36.98
CA LEU A 7 14.24 5.48 36.29
C LEU A 7 13.27 6.54 35.79
N LYS A 8 12.16 6.12 35.18
CA LYS A 8 11.09 7.03 34.69
C LYS A 8 10.53 7.87 35.84
N GLN A 9 10.24 7.26 36.99
CA GLN A 9 9.74 7.98 38.18
C GLN A 9 10.73 9.03 38.65
N ARG A 10 12.03 8.67 38.83
CA ARG A 10 13.08 9.60 39.27
C ARG A 10 13.26 10.77 38.29
N VAL A 11 13.18 10.51 36.98
CA VAL A 11 13.25 11.54 35.96
C VAL A 11 12.04 12.48 36.04
N MET A 12 10.82 11.95 36.21
CA MET A 12 9.60 12.74 36.32
C MET A 12 9.60 13.64 37.58
N GLU A 13 10.13 13.17 38.68
CA GLU A 13 10.26 13.97 39.93
C GLU A 13 11.21 15.18 39.78
N LYS A 14 12.14 15.13 38.82
CA LYS A 14 13.11 16.21 38.56
C LYS A 14 12.65 17.20 37.50
N LEU A 15 11.68 16.82 36.67
CA LEU A 15 11.23 17.66 35.59
C LEU A 15 10.22 18.71 36.10
N ASN A 16 10.47 19.96 35.77
CA ASN A 16 9.52 21.03 36.01
C ASN A 16 8.58 21.17 34.81
N PHE A 17 7.41 20.54 34.87
CA PHE A 17 6.40 20.56 33.83
C PHE A 17 5.73 21.91 33.59
N SER A 18 6.05 22.94 34.37
CA SER A 18 5.58 24.31 34.16
C SER A 18 6.35 25.04 33.04
N GLN A 19 7.43 24.47 32.55
CA GLN A 19 8.25 25.02 31.46
C GLN A 19 8.33 24.02 30.30
N GLU A 20 8.51 24.54 29.08
CA GLU A 20 8.75 23.70 27.90
C GLU A 20 10.12 23.02 28.04
N ILE A 21 10.11 21.69 28.11
CA ILE A 21 11.30 20.86 28.29
C ILE A 21 11.81 20.46 26.91
N SER A 22 13.00 20.88 26.51
CA SER A 22 13.62 20.43 25.27
C SER A 22 14.03 18.95 25.32
N ASP A 23 14.10 18.29 24.17
CA ASP A 23 14.55 16.90 24.06
C ASP A 23 15.98 16.71 24.57
N GLU A 24 16.86 17.71 24.37
CA GLU A 24 18.22 17.70 24.88
C GLU A 24 18.28 17.77 26.41
N HIS A 25 17.48 18.64 27.02
CA HIS A 25 17.40 18.75 28.47
C HIS A 25 16.86 17.45 29.09
N LEU A 26 15.80 16.88 28.50
CA LEU A 26 15.24 15.60 28.95
C LEU A 26 16.27 14.46 28.87
N LYS A 27 17.00 14.34 27.76
CA LYS A 27 18.08 13.35 27.62
C LYS A 27 19.18 13.52 28.66
N GLY A 28 19.56 14.77 28.98
CA GLY A 28 20.52 15.09 30.03
C GLY A 28 20.06 14.60 31.39
N VAL A 29 18.81 14.89 31.77
CA VAL A 29 18.24 14.44 33.06
C VAL A 29 18.18 12.91 33.14
N ILE A 30 17.77 12.25 32.07
CA ILE A 30 17.75 10.77 31.99
C ILE A 30 19.16 10.22 32.19
N GLN A 31 20.15 10.79 31.51
CA GLN A 31 21.53 10.34 31.61
C GLN A 31 22.12 10.50 33.04
N GLU A 32 21.83 11.63 33.70
CA GLU A 32 22.20 11.83 35.10
C GLU A 32 21.61 10.77 36.02
N GLU A 33 20.32 10.47 35.86
CA GLU A 33 19.66 9.47 36.72
C GLU A 33 20.13 8.05 36.42
N ILE A 34 20.48 7.72 35.20
CA ILE A 34 21.11 6.44 34.84
C ILE A 34 22.47 6.30 35.54
N MET A 35 23.26 7.37 35.62
CA MET A 35 24.55 7.31 36.32
C MET A 35 24.37 7.02 37.80
N LYS A 36 23.40 7.66 38.48
CA LYS A 36 23.10 7.40 39.90
C LYS A 36 22.57 5.98 40.14
N ILE A 37 21.65 5.51 39.28
CA ILE A 37 21.13 4.14 39.34
C ILE A 37 22.27 3.12 39.12
N SER A 38 23.25 3.46 38.29
CA SER A 38 24.40 2.59 38.00
C SER A 38 25.32 2.40 39.20
N GLU A 39 25.30 3.29 40.21
CA GLU A 39 26.02 3.14 41.50
C GLU A 39 25.30 2.12 42.39
N GLU A 40 23.98 2.04 42.32
CA GLU A 40 23.15 1.10 43.09
C GLU A 40 23.06 -0.29 42.39
N TYR A 41 22.98 -0.28 41.07
CA TYR A 41 22.81 -1.46 40.20
C TYR A 41 23.87 -1.46 39.10
N PRO A 42 24.83 -2.38 39.09
CA PRO A 42 25.87 -2.46 38.06
C PRO A 42 25.20 -2.68 36.65
N LEU A 43 25.35 -1.70 35.76
CA LEU A 43 24.82 -1.73 34.44
C LEU A 43 25.92 -1.73 33.38
N LEU A 44 25.80 -2.59 32.37
CA LEU A 44 26.66 -2.54 31.19
C LEU A 44 26.37 -1.28 30.37
N LEU A 45 27.34 -0.84 29.57
CA LEU A 45 27.16 0.33 28.71
C LEU A 45 25.97 0.16 27.75
N SER A 46 25.80 -1.03 27.22
CA SER A 46 24.65 -1.38 26.36
C SER A 46 23.28 -1.21 27.04
N ASP A 47 23.23 -1.60 28.35
CA ASP A 47 21.99 -1.45 29.13
C ASP A 47 21.69 0.02 29.46
N LYS A 48 22.73 0.83 29.72
CA LYS A 48 22.57 2.28 29.92
C LYS A 48 22.06 2.99 28.71
N ILE A 49 22.60 2.65 27.53
CA ILE A 49 22.14 3.21 26.24
C ILE A 49 20.67 2.81 25.96
N ARG A 50 20.35 1.52 26.14
CA ARG A 50 18.99 1.02 25.97
C ARG A 50 17.99 1.68 26.92
N LEU A 51 18.30 1.76 28.21
CA LEU A 51 17.44 2.40 29.21
C LEU A 51 17.23 3.89 28.94
N ASN A 52 18.26 4.60 28.47
CA ASN A 52 18.13 6.00 28.07
C ASN A 52 17.10 6.15 26.94
N GLN A 53 17.22 5.33 25.92
CA GLN A 53 16.32 5.35 24.78
C GLN A 53 14.90 4.95 25.17
N GLU A 54 14.72 3.86 25.92
CA GLU A 54 13.41 3.37 26.36
C GLU A 54 12.66 4.39 27.23
N VAL A 55 13.36 5.08 28.17
CA VAL A 55 12.73 6.09 29.03
C VAL A 55 12.44 7.37 28.24
N PHE A 56 13.32 7.78 27.34
CA PHE A 56 13.08 8.92 26.47
C PHE A 56 11.84 8.67 25.58
N TYR A 57 11.73 7.50 24.97
CA TYR A 57 10.59 7.14 24.16
C TYR A 57 9.28 7.03 24.96
N ALA A 58 9.35 6.51 26.19
CA ALA A 58 8.19 6.45 27.08
C ALA A 58 7.66 7.83 27.49
N LEU A 59 8.52 8.84 27.57
CA LEU A 59 8.15 10.19 27.99
C LEU A 59 7.83 11.16 26.85
N ARG A 60 8.45 10.96 25.67
CA ARG A 60 8.39 11.95 24.57
C ARG A 60 7.91 11.39 23.23
N ARG A 61 7.89 10.06 23.09
CA ARG A 61 7.55 9.38 21.84
C ARG A 61 6.43 8.36 22.08
N LEU A 62 6.30 7.40 21.20
CA LEU A 62 5.24 6.39 21.23
C LEU A 62 5.62 5.15 22.09
N ASP A 63 6.45 5.32 23.11
CA ASP A 63 6.93 4.24 23.98
C ASP A 63 7.57 3.10 23.16
N ILE A 64 7.20 1.85 23.46
CA ILE A 64 7.76 0.65 22.80
C ILE A 64 7.46 0.61 21.28
N LEU A 65 6.49 1.36 20.79
CA LEU A 65 6.20 1.43 19.36
C LEU A 65 7.26 2.20 18.59
N GLN A 66 7.99 3.11 19.25
CA GLN A 66 8.98 3.95 18.55
C GLN A 66 10.07 3.09 17.91
N ASP A 67 10.61 2.10 18.65
CA ASP A 67 11.61 1.17 18.13
C ASP A 67 11.08 0.37 16.94
N LEU A 68 9.81 -0.09 16.99
CA LEU A 68 9.18 -0.84 15.92
C LEU A 68 8.89 0.02 14.69
N LEU A 69 8.57 1.30 14.90
CA LEU A 69 8.36 2.24 13.79
C LEU A 69 9.69 2.60 13.10
N GLU A 70 10.78 2.65 13.83
CA GLU A 70 12.14 2.92 13.32
C GLU A 70 12.80 1.69 12.68
N ASP A 71 12.38 0.46 13.03
CA ASP A 71 12.90 -0.78 12.45
C ASP A 71 12.37 -1.03 11.05
N ASP A 72 13.16 -0.78 10.00
CA ASP A 72 12.76 -0.94 8.60
C ASP A 72 12.41 -2.38 8.19
N SER A 73 12.82 -3.37 8.98
CA SER A 73 12.46 -4.78 8.75
C SER A 73 11.01 -5.10 9.14
N VAL A 74 10.37 -4.26 9.97
CA VAL A 74 8.99 -4.40 10.41
C VAL A 74 8.08 -3.72 9.39
N THR A 75 7.12 -4.46 8.85
CA THR A 75 6.14 -3.97 7.87
C THR A 75 4.77 -3.68 8.49
N GLU A 76 4.39 -4.43 9.52
CA GLU A 76 3.12 -4.26 10.21
C GLU A 76 3.27 -4.48 11.72
N ILE A 77 2.53 -3.71 12.53
CA ILE A 77 2.50 -3.79 13.99
C ILE A 77 1.04 -3.95 14.41
N MET A 78 0.73 -4.99 15.16
CA MET A 78 -0.62 -5.31 15.63
C MET A 78 -0.63 -5.37 17.16
N ILE A 79 -1.41 -4.50 17.76
CA ILE A 79 -1.56 -4.37 19.21
C ILE A 79 -2.95 -4.84 19.59
N ASN A 80 -3.03 -5.94 20.33
CA ASN A 80 -4.26 -6.55 20.81
C ASN A 80 -4.31 -6.43 22.34
N GLY A 81 -4.75 -5.28 22.84
CA GLY A 81 -4.58 -4.90 24.24
C GLY A 81 -3.12 -4.66 24.63
N TYR A 82 -2.88 -4.22 25.85
CA TYR A 82 -1.55 -3.77 26.28
C TYR A 82 -0.48 -4.88 26.37
N LYS A 83 -0.88 -6.16 26.43
CA LYS A 83 0.04 -7.31 26.59
C LYS A 83 0.46 -8.00 25.31
N ASN A 84 -0.35 -7.92 24.27
CA ASN A 84 -0.17 -8.76 23.08
C ASN A 84 0.16 -7.89 21.88
N ILE A 85 1.41 -7.88 21.52
CA ILE A 85 1.92 -7.17 20.34
C ILE A 85 2.45 -8.22 19.36
N PHE A 86 2.05 -8.10 18.11
CA PHE A 86 2.56 -8.89 16.99
C PHE A 86 3.14 -7.96 15.95
N ILE A 87 4.16 -8.43 15.26
CA ILE A 87 4.82 -7.71 14.17
C ILE A 87 4.93 -8.61 12.95
N GLU A 88 4.84 -8.00 11.76
CA GLU A 88 5.20 -8.68 10.53
C GLU A 88 6.62 -8.30 10.12
N ARG A 89 7.46 -9.30 9.85
CA ARG A 89 8.79 -9.18 9.24
C ARG A 89 8.91 -10.17 8.08
N GLN A 90 9.34 -9.69 6.92
CA GLN A 90 9.51 -10.52 5.71
C GLN A 90 8.27 -11.38 5.37
N GLY A 91 7.07 -10.82 5.57
CA GLY A 91 5.79 -11.49 5.31
C GLY A 91 5.40 -12.56 6.36
N LYS A 92 6.14 -12.71 7.45
CA LYS A 92 5.84 -13.65 8.55
C LYS A 92 5.48 -12.90 9.84
N LEU A 93 4.44 -13.41 10.52
CA LEU A 93 4.00 -12.87 11.80
C LEU A 93 4.84 -13.43 12.95
N HIS A 94 5.26 -12.54 13.84
CA HIS A 94 6.00 -12.86 15.05
C HIS A 94 5.37 -12.18 16.26
N ARG A 95 5.34 -12.88 17.39
CA ARG A 95 4.97 -12.23 18.65
C ARG A 95 6.14 -11.37 19.14
N TYR A 96 5.86 -10.09 19.41
CA TYR A 96 6.86 -9.19 20.00
C TYR A 96 6.94 -9.39 21.52
N PRO A 97 8.14 -9.51 22.11
CA PRO A 97 8.28 -9.79 23.56
C PRO A 97 7.96 -8.57 24.45
N GLY A 98 8.01 -7.35 23.90
CA GLY A 98 7.65 -6.13 24.61
C GLY A 98 6.15 -5.96 24.77
N HIS A 99 5.73 -5.17 25.75
CA HIS A 99 4.34 -4.81 25.99
C HIS A 99 4.25 -3.46 26.69
N PHE A 100 3.11 -2.79 26.66
CA PHE A 100 2.86 -1.60 27.47
C PHE A 100 2.75 -1.96 28.96
N SER A 101 3.01 -1.00 29.84
CA SER A 101 2.89 -1.21 31.28
C SER A 101 1.48 -1.63 31.69
N ASP A 102 0.48 -0.96 31.15
CA ASP A 102 -0.94 -1.14 31.45
C ASP A 102 -1.83 -0.59 30.33
N ASN A 103 -3.14 -0.72 30.50
CA ASN A 103 -4.14 -0.21 29.55
C ASN A 103 -4.12 1.33 29.44
N GLU A 104 -3.83 2.03 30.52
CA GLU A 104 -3.80 3.49 30.56
C GLU A 104 -2.69 4.01 29.65
N LYS A 105 -1.51 3.42 29.73
CA LYS A 105 -0.38 3.76 28.86
C LYS A 105 -0.68 3.49 27.39
N LEU A 106 -1.28 2.34 27.07
CA LEU A 106 -1.74 2.06 25.71
C LEU A 106 -2.74 3.12 25.22
N TYR A 107 -3.68 3.51 26.08
CA TYR A 107 -4.68 4.52 25.73
C TYR A 107 -4.05 5.90 25.48
N GLN A 108 -3.07 6.30 26.30
CA GLN A 108 -2.32 7.54 26.10
C GLN A 108 -1.60 7.55 24.73
N VAL A 109 -0.95 6.45 24.37
CA VAL A 109 -0.28 6.32 23.06
C VAL A 109 -1.28 6.37 21.92
N ILE A 110 -2.44 5.70 22.04
CA ILE A 110 -3.53 5.76 21.07
C ILE A 110 -4.02 7.21 20.89
N GLN A 111 -4.24 7.94 21.98
CA GLN A 111 -4.66 9.36 21.93
C GLN A 111 -3.60 10.24 21.25
N GLN A 112 -2.31 9.99 21.54
CA GLN A 112 -1.21 10.71 20.92
C GLN A 112 -1.15 10.47 19.41
N VAL A 113 -1.31 9.22 18.96
CA VAL A 113 -1.36 8.84 17.54
C VAL A 113 -2.55 9.49 16.84
N ALA A 114 -3.75 9.39 17.42
CA ALA A 114 -4.96 9.96 16.84
C ALA A 114 -4.88 11.50 16.74
N SER A 115 -4.42 12.16 17.81
CA SER A 115 -4.26 13.63 17.85
C SER A 115 -3.20 14.10 16.85
N GLY A 116 -2.09 13.39 16.70
CA GLY A 116 -1.06 13.69 15.70
C GLY A 116 -1.55 13.61 14.26
N ALA A 117 -2.59 12.82 14.02
CA ALA A 117 -3.28 12.71 12.74
C ALA A 117 -4.52 13.61 12.60
N ASN A 118 -4.75 14.57 13.52
CA ASN A 118 -5.94 15.40 13.61
C ASN A 118 -7.24 14.57 13.65
N ARG A 119 -7.22 13.44 14.33
CA ARG A 119 -8.39 12.57 14.55
C ARG A 119 -8.73 12.50 16.03
N MET A 120 -10.01 12.33 16.31
CA MET A 120 -10.52 12.15 17.66
C MET A 120 -11.00 10.71 17.82
N VAL A 121 -10.47 9.99 18.79
CA VAL A 121 -10.88 8.64 19.14
C VAL A 121 -11.38 8.61 20.59
N ASN A 122 -12.62 8.15 20.81
CA ASN A 122 -13.27 8.04 22.11
C ASN A 122 -14.43 7.05 22.03
N GLU A 123 -15.18 6.88 23.12
CA GLU A 123 -16.35 5.98 23.18
C GLU A 123 -17.45 6.32 22.15
N ARG A 124 -17.60 7.59 21.76
CA ARG A 124 -18.58 8.00 20.73
C ARG A 124 -18.07 7.75 19.30
N ASN A 125 -16.77 7.75 19.13
CA ASN A 125 -16.10 7.47 17.86
C ASN A 125 -14.99 6.41 18.11
N PRO A 126 -15.40 5.15 18.37
CA PRO A 126 -14.47 4.12 18.83
C PRO A 126 -13.63 3.49 17.72
N ILE A 127 -13.96 3.70 16.45
CA ILE A 127 -13.23 3.18 15.29
C ILE A 127 -12.68 4.36 14.51
N VAL A 128 -11.35 4.43 14.37
CA VAL A 128 -10.67 5.52 13.69
C VAL A 128 -9.57 4.99 12.81
N ASP A 129 -9.60 5.42 11.54
CA ASP A 129 -8.47 5.34 10.62
C ASP A 129 -7.69 6.64 10.65
N ALA A 130 -6.40 6.53 10.83
CA ALA A 130 -5.48 7.65 10.94
C ALA A 130 -4.22 7.39 10.11
N ARG A 131 -3.38 8.43 9.96
CA ARG A 131 -2.12 8.34 9.27
C ARG A 131 -1.03 9.05 10.07
N LEU A 132 0.08 8.39 10.28
CA LEU A 132 1.27 8.98 10.89
C LEU A 132 1.98 9.93 9.91
N ASN A 133 2.85 10.78 10.43
CA ASN A 133 3.61 11.75 9.63
C ASN A 133 4.53 11.10 8.59
N ASP A 134 4.98 9.87 8.82
CA ASP A 134 5.79 9.07 7.90
C ASP A 134 4.96 8.42 6.77
N GLY A 135 3.63 8.58 6.82
CA GLY A 135 2.68 8.01 5.87
C GLY A 135 2.13 6.64 6.28
N SER A 136 2.56 6.06 7.39
CA SER A 136 2.05 4.79 7.91
C SER A 136 0.56 4.89 8.25
N ARG A 137 -0.22 3.87 7.88
CA ARG A 137 -1.66 3.80 8.19
C ARG A 137 -1.87 3.23 9.58
N VAL A 138 -2.82 3.78 10.31
CA VAL A 138 -3.19 3.31 11.65
C VAL A 138 -4.69 3.11 11.71
N ASN A 139 -5.11 1.90 12.04
CA ASN A 139 -6.48 1.60 12.43
C ASN A 139 -6.55 1.42 13.94
N ILE A 140 -7.50 2.07 14.60
CA ILE A 140 -7.72 2.04 16.04
C ILE A 140 -9.14 1.59 16.31
N ILE A 141 -9.32 0.65 17.24
CA ILE A 141 -10.63 0.22 17.72
C ILE A 141 -10.62 0.21 19.24
N LEU A 142 -11.51 0.98 19.86
CA LEU A 142 -11.64 1.07 21.31
C LEU A 142 -12.76 0.17 21.87
N PRO A 143 -12.70 -0.15 23.16
CA PRO A 143 -13.85 -0.66 23.87
C PRO A 143 -15.07 0.32 23.78
N PRO A 144 -16.32 -0.19 23.81
CA PRO A 144 -16.72 -1.59 23.98
C PRO A 144 -16.72 -2.41 22.70
N ILE A 145 -16.38 -1.80 21.53
CA ILE A 145 -16.37 -2.52 20.25
C ILE A 145 -15.27 -3.60 20.26
N SER A 146 -14.07 -3.26 20.73
CA SER A 146 -13.00 -4.23 20.98
C SER A 146 -13.15 -4.81 22.39
N ILE A 147 -13.55 -6.09 22.48
CA ILE A 147 -13.94 -6.75 23.72
C ILE A 147 -12.73 -6.97 24.66
N ASP A 148 -11.58 -7.34 24.09
CA ASP A 148 -10.36 -7.70 24.85
C ASP A 148 -9.45 -6.50 25.18
N GLY A 149 -9.96 -5.30 25.03
CA GLY A 149 -9.21 -4.05 25.22
C GLY A 149 -9.00 -3.28 23.93
N ALA A 150 -8.36 -2.12 23.99
CA ALA A 150 -8.09 -1.32 22.81
C ALA A 150 -7.16 -2.06 21.84
N THR A 151 -7.46 -1.97 20.54
CA THR A 151 -6.59 -2.49 19.48
C THR A 151 -6.07 -1.37 18.61
N MET A 152 -4.84 -1.53 18.12
CA MET A 152 -4.25 -0.62 17.14
C MET A 152 -3.42 -1.43 16.17
N THR A 153 -3.68 -1.26 14.88
CA THR A 153 -2.89 -1.87 13.79
C THR A 153 -2.20 -0.77 13.01
N ILE A 154 -0.89 -0.88 12.86
CA ILE A 154 -0.07 0.08 12.12
C ILE A 154 0.55 -0.65 10.93
N ARG A 155 0.19 -0.23 9.71
CA ARG A 155 0.83 -0.69 8.48
C ARG A 155 1.85 0.34 8.04
N LYS A 156 3.12 -0.02 8.16
CA LYS A 156 4.21 0.91 7.85
C LYS A 156 4.29 1.21 6.36
N PHE A 157 4.64 2.45 6.08
CA PHE A 157 4.87 2.90 4.73
C PHE A 157 6.27 2.47 4.27
N ALA A 158 6.35 1.63 3.20
CA ALA A 158 7.63 1.14 2.69
C ALA A 158 8.56 2.30 2.32
N LYS A 159 9.78 2.31 2.83
CA LYS A 159 10.79 3.36 2.53
C LYS A 159 11.46 3.15 1.18
N GLU A 160 11.70 1.88 0.82
CA GLU A 160 12.33 1.53 -0.45
C GLU A 160 11.40 1.75 -1.64
N PRO A 161 11.91 2.24 -2.78
CA PRO A 161 11.13 2.35 -4.00
C PRO A 161 10.81 0.94 -4.53
N MET A 162 9.53 0.61 -4.64
CA MET A 162 9.06 -0.63 -5.25
C MET A 162 9.19 -0.50 -6.77
N THR A 163 10.28 -1.02 -7.34
CA THR A 163 10.53 -1.05 -8.79
C THR A 163 10.24 -2.44 -9.36
N LEU A 164 10.15 -2.56 -10.70
CA LEU A 164 10.07 -3.87 -11.34
C LEU A 164 11.31 -4.73 -11.06
N ALA A 165 12.51 -4.12 -11.00
CA ALA A 165 13.75 -4.81 -10.65
C ALA A 165 13.68 -5.38 -9.21
N TRP A 166 13.18 -4.60 -8.26
CA TRP A 166 12.96 -5.05 -6.87
C TRP A 166 12.01 -6.25 -6.79
N LEU A 167 11.00 -6.32 -7.68
CA LEU A 167 10.08 -7.47 -7.78
C LEU A 167 10.76 -8.69 -8.39
N CYS A 168 11.65 -8.52 -9.39
CA CYS A 168 12.44 -9.60 -9.97
C CYS A 168 13.39 -10.23 -8.93
N GLU A 169 14.09 -9.41 -8.13
CA GLU A 169 14.96 -9.87 -7.04
C GLU A 169 14.22 -10.73 -6.00
N ARG A 170 12.90 -10.57 -5.90
CA ARG A 170 12.00 -11.34 -5.02
C ARG A 170 11.26 -12.45 -5.75
N GLU A 171 11.69 -12.79 -6.95
CA GLU A 171 11.17 -13.89 -7.76
C GLU A 171 9.65 -13.79 -8.06
N ALA A 172 9.10 -12.57 -8.05
CA ALA A 172 7.70 -12.35 -8.42
C ALA A 172 7.46 -12.64 -9.91
N PHE A 173 8.47 -12.41 -10.74
CA PHE A 173 8.55 -12.71 -12.17
C PHE A 173 9.99 -12.51 -12.69
N SER A 174 10.26 -12.98 -13.91
CA SER A 174 11.57 -12.87 -14.56
C SER A 174 11.88 -11.45 -15.05
N GLU A 175 13.15 -11.15 -15.34
CA GLU A 175 13.57 -9.89 -15.96
C GLU A 175 12.93 -9.67 -17.34
N GLU A 176 12.65 -10.75 -18.06
CA GLU A 176 11.98 -10.68 -19.38
C GLU A 176 10.56 -10.15 -19.24
N ILE A 177 9.81 -10.66 -18.25
CA ILE A 177 8.47 -10.15 -17.91
C ILE A 177 8.55 -8.68 -17.46
N ALA A 178 9.53 -8.30 -16.64
CA ALA A 178 9.72 -6.91 -16.23
C ALA A 178 9.93 -5.97 -17.43
N LYS A 179 10.71 -6.40 -18.42
CA LYS A 179 10.93 -5.64 -19.66
C LYS A 179 9.65 -5.54 -20.48
N PHE A 180 8.89 -6.64 -20.62
CA PHE A 180 7.59 -6.64 -21.28
C PHE A 180 6.60 -5.70 -20.61
N LEU A 181 6.44 -5.75 -19.29
CA LEU A 181 5.59 -4.83 -18.52
C LEU A 181 5.99 -3.36 -18.72
N LYS A 182 7.29 -3.07 -18.73
CA LYS A 182 7.80 -1.73 -19.01
C LYS A 182 7.44 -1.24 -20.41
N ILE A 183 7.48 -2.12 -21.40
CA ILE A 183 7.07 -1.82 -22.79
C ILE A 183 5.58 -1.48 -22.84
N LEU A 184 4.71 -2.29 -22.22
CA LEU A 184 3.27 -2.02 -22.16
C LEU A 184 2.97 -0.65 -21.54
N VAL A 185 3.63 -0.32 -20.41
CA VAL A 185 3.48 0.99 -19.76
C VAL A 185 3.90 2.12 -20.69
N ARG A 186 5.06 2.00 -21.35
CA ARG A 186 5.58 3.03 -22.27
C ARG A 186 4.74 3.19 -23.54
N ALA A 187 4.17 2.10 -24.02
CA ALA A 187 3.25 2.10 -25.16
C ALA A 187 1.81 2.48 -24.77
N ARG A 188 1.60 2.96 -23.55
CA ARG A 188 0.29 3.48 -23.09
C ARG A 188 -0.84 2.48 -23.16
N TYR A 189 -0.58 1.19 -22.87
CA TYR A 189 -1.66 0.24 -22.67
C TYR A 189 -2.42 0.55 -21.38
N ASN A 190 -3.75 0.51 -21.45
CA ASN A 190 -4.62 0.58 -20.29
C ASN A 190 -4.61 -0.76 -19.56
N ILE A 191 -4.14 -0.76 -18.32
CA ILE A 191 -3.84 -2.00 -17.59
C ILE A 191 -4.70 -2.10 -16.34
N PHE A 192 -5.30 -3.29 -16.14
CA PHE A 192 -6.01 -3.61 -14.92
C PHE A 192 -5.28 -4.74 -14.16
N ILE A 193 -4.86 -4.47 -12.91
CA ILE A 193 -4.14 -5.45 -12.08
C ILE A 193 -5.13 -6.13 -11.15
N SER A 194 -5.26 -7.44 -11.28
CA SER A 194 -6.12 -8.33 -10.52
C SER A 194 -5.34 -9.11 -9.46
N GLY A 195 -5.99 -9.50 -8.37
CA GLY A 195 -5.42 -10.41 -7.37
C GLY A 195 -6.12 -10.34 -6.03
N GLY A 196 -5.89 -11.34 -5.19
CA GLY A 196 -6.42 -11.41 -3.83
C GLY A 196 -5.83 -10.36 -2.88
N THR A 197 -6.32 -10.35 -1.63
CA THR A 197 -5.76 -9.49 -0.58
C THR A 197 -4.31 -9.89 -0.29
N GLY A 198 -3.41 -8.91 -0.26
CA GLY A 198 -1.99 -9.14 0.01
C GLY A 198 -1.24 -9.89 -1.10
N SER A 199 -1.77 -9.97 -2.34
CA SER A 199 -1.08 -10.56 -3.49
C SER A 199 0.00 -9.67 -4.10
N GLY A 200 0.10 -8.40 -3.71
CA GLY A 200 1.11 -7.47 -4.22
C GLY A 200 0.62 -6.52 -5.33
N LYS A 201 -0.69 -6.36 -5.53
CA LYS A 201 -1.27 -5.46 -6.56
C LYS A 201 -0.72 -4.03 -6.49
N THR A 202 -0.80 -3.40 -5.32
CA THR A 202 -0.30 -2.03 -5.11
C THR A 202 1.21 -1.95 -5.32
N THR A 203 1.94 -3.02 -4.98
CA THR A 203 3.39 -3.11 -5.20
C THR A 203 3.72 -3.17 -6.69
N LEU A 204 2.99 -4.00 -7.47
CA LEU A 204 3.16 -4.06 -8.91
C LEU A 204 2.73 -2.75 -9.58
N LEU A 205 1.58 -2.19 -9.19
CA LEU A 205 1.11 -0.89 -9.66
C LEU A 205 2.18 0.18 -9.46
N ASN A 206 2.80 0.23 -8.28
CA ASN A 206 3.88 1.16 -7.97
C ASN A 206 5.11 0.93 -8.86
N GLY A 207 5.54 -0.33 -9.01
CA GLY A 207 6.66 -0.71 -9.89
C GLY A 207 6.43 -0.33 -11.35
N MET A 208 5.24 -0.60 -11.88
CA MET A 208 4.86 -0.23 -13.24
C MET A 208 4.75 1.29 -13.40
N SER A 209 4.14 1.99 -12.46
CA SER A 209 3.98 3.45 -12.50
C SER A 209 5.33 4.19 -12.53
N ASN A 210 6.37 3.63 -11.91
CA ASN A 210 7.73 4.16 -11.99
C ASN A 210 8.40 3.96 -13.38
N CYS A 211 7.77 3.22 -14.31
CA CYS A 211 8.22 3.08 -15.71
C CYS A 211 7.64 4.13 -16.64
N ILE A 212 6.70 4.95 -16.17
CA ILE A 212 6.06 6.03 -16.94
C ILE A 212 7.12 7.09 -17.30
N PRO A 213 7.10 7.66 -18.53
CA PRO A 213 7.94 8.79 -18.90
C PRO A 213 7.79 9.97 -17.94
N LYS A 214 8.91 10.64 -17.64
CA LYS A 214 8.96 11.68 -16.60
C LYS A 214 8.34 13.02 -17.01
N ASP A 215 8.17 13.23 -18.30
CA ASP A 215 7.57 14.40 -18.92
C ASP A 215 6.04 14.39 -18.95
N GLU A 216 5.43 13.27 -18.55
CA GLU A 216 3.98 13.14 -18.50
C GLU A 216 3.37 13.74 -17.22
N ARG A 217 2.15 14.30 -17.34
CA ARG A 217 1.34 14.72 -16.20
C ARG A 217 0.52 13.53 -15.67
N ILE A 218 0.82 13.11 -14.45
CA ILE A 218 0.17 11.98 -13.80
C ILE A 218 -0.73 12.46 -12.66
N ILE A 219 -1.92 11.89 -12.61
CA ILE A 219 -2.81 12.05 -11.44
C ILE A 219 -3.00 10.68 -10.81
N THR A 220 -2.60 10.52 -9.54
CA THR A 220 -2.90 9.33 -8.74
C THR A 220 -4.12 9.58 -7.88
N ILE A 221 -4.99 8.58 -7.76
CA ILE A 221 -6.21 8.62 -6.94
C ILE A 221 -6.22 7.35 -6.10
N GLU A 222 -6.24 7.51 -4.78
CA GLU A 222 -6.11 6.41 -3.84
C GLU A 222 -7.09 6.57 -2.67
N ASP A 223 -7.52 5.46 -2.10
CA ASP A 223 -8.25 5.45 -0.82
C ASP A 223 -7.36 6.00 0.29
N SER A 224 -6.10 5.56 0.29
CA SER A 224 -5.02 6.15 1.08
C SER A 224 -3.74 6.10 0.26
N ALA A 225 -3.04 7.23 0.17
CA ALA A 225 -1.90 7.38 -0.73
C ALA A 225 -0.74 6.45 -0.35
N GLU A 226 -0.55 5.38 -1.10
CA GLU A 226 0.54 4.39 -0.98
C GLU A 226 1.56 4.49 -2.13
N LEU A 227 1.16 5.05 -3.27
CA LEU A 227 2.01 5.12 -4.45
C LEU A 227 3.15 6.13 -4.29
N LYS A 228 4.34 5.71 -4.70
CA LYS A 228 5.56 6.51 -4.76
C LYS A 228 6.08 6.56 -6.18
N LEU A 229 5.67 7.56 -6.93
CA LEU A 229 6.18 7.82 -8.26
C LEU A 229 7.38 8.76 -8.17
N ASN A 230 8.56 8.22 -8.42
CA ASN A 230 9.80 8.98 -8.29
C ASN A 230 10.21 9.63 -9.62
N GLY A 231 10.59 10.91 -9.55
CA GLY A 231 11.13 11.65 -10.68
C GLY A 231 10.11 12.07 -11.73
N ILE A 232 8.82 12.11 -11.40
CA ILE A 232 7.77 12.74 -12.20
C ILE A 232 7.52 14.13 -11.63
N ASP A 233 7.88 15.16 -12.40
CA ASP A 233 7.79 16.56 -11.94
C ASP A 233 6.35 17.04 -11.87
N ASN A 234 5.50 16.57 -12.80
CA ASN A 234 4.10 16.98 -12.89
C ASN A 234 3.15 15.91 -12.31
N LEU A 235 3.32 15.62 -11.03
CA LEU A 235 2.52 14.64 -10.27
C LEU A 235 1.50 15.33 -9.37
N VAL A 236 0.24 14.94 -9.52
CA VAL A 236 -0.85 15.29 -8.60
C VAL A 236 -1.31 14.05 -7.87
N ARG A 237 -1.37 14.10 -6.55
CA ARG A 237 -1.82 12.99 -5.70
C ARG A 237 -3.13 13.35 -5.03
N LEU A 238 -4.16 12.57 -5.28
CA LEU A 238 -5.48 12.74 -4.70
C LEU A 238 -5.78 11.57 -3.78
N GLU A 239 -6.34 11.87 -2.62
CA GLU A 239 -6.72 10.89 -1.61
C GLU A 239 -8.18 11.09 -1.22
N MET A 240 -8.93 9.99 -1.06
CA MET A 240 -10.31 10.03 -0.59
C MET A 240 -10.38 10.66 0.80
N ARG A 241 -11.51 11.27 1.09
CA ARG A 241 -11.80 11.74 2.42
C ARG A 241 -13.09 11.12 2.93
N ASN A 242 -12.99 10.34 3.99
CA ASN A 242 -14.15 9.81 4.68
C ASN A 242 -14.98 10.94 5.30
N ALA A 243 -16.29 10.74 5.41
CA ALA A 243 -17.18 11.67 6.09
C ALA A 243 -16.69 11.96 7.52
N ASN A 244 -16.93 13.17 7.99
CA ASN A 244 -16.70 13.54 9.40
C ASN A 244 -17.71 12.83 10.31
N ALA A 245 -17.60 13.05 11.63
CA ALA A 245 -18.52 12.48 12.62
C ALA A 245 -20.00 12.89 12.43
N ALA A 246 -20.27 13.96 11.66
CA ALA A 246 -21.62 14.40 11.29
C ALA A 246 -22.11 13.79 9.96
N GLY A 247 -21.31 12.93 9.30
CA GLY A 247 -21.65 12.35 8.01
C GLY A 247 -21.41 13.28 6.81
N GLU A 248 -20.67 14.38 7.02
CA GLU A 248 -20.48 15.44 6.02
C GLU A 248 -19.04 15.45 5.46
N ASN A 249 -18.85 16.21 4.39
CA ASN A 249 -17.54 16.48 3.78
C ASN A 249 -16.80 15.22 3.24
N GLN A 250 -17.52 14.15 2.90
CA GLN A 250 -16.97 13.03 2.17
C GLN A 250 -16.53 13.48 0.77
N VAL A 251 -15.40 12.92 0.30
CA VAL A 251 -14.97 13.01 -1.10
C VAL A 251 -14.61 11.59 -1.52
N ASP A 252 -15.41 11.03 -2.43
CA ASP A 252 -15.26 9.65 -2.85
C ASP A 252 -14.37 9.51 -4.10
N MET A 253 -14.05 8.27 -4.46
CA MET A 253 -13.21 7.92 -5.61
C MET A 253 -13.82 8.43 -6.92
N LYS A 254 -15.12 8.31 -7.09
CA LYS A 254 -15.86 8.72 -8.29
C LYS A 254 -15.76 10.25 -8.52
N GLU A 255 -15.89 11.03 -7.45
CA GLU A 255 -15.70 12.48 -7.52
C GLU A 255 -14.26 12.86 -7.88
N LEU A 256 -13.28 12.16 -7.29
CA LEU A 256 -11.86 12.41 -7.58
C LEU A 256 -11.51 12.06 -9.02
N ILE A 257 -12.02 10.95 -9.58
CA ILE A 257 -11.81 10.60 -11.00
C ILE A 257 -12.41 11.69 -11.90
N LYS A 258 -13.64 12.16 -11.62
CA LYS A 258 -14.26 13.26 -12.39
C LYS A 258 -13.45 14.56 -12.29
N ALA A 259 -12.88 14.87 -11.15
CA ALA A 259 -12.02 16.05 -10.98
C ALA A 259 -10.71 15.90 -11.74
N ALA A 260 -10.11 14.70 -11.71
CA ALA A 260 -8.90 14.38 -12.45
C ALA A 260 -9.07 14.57 -13.97
N LEU A 261 -10.17 14.08 -14.55
CA LEU A 261 -10.49 14.24 -15.98
C LEU A 261 -10.52 15.71 -16.46
N ARG A 262 -10.81 16.65 -15.55
CA ARG A 262 -10.82 18.10 -15.84
C ARG A 262 -9.46 18.78 -15.59
N SER A 263 -8.49 18.03 -15.08
CA SER A 263 -7.19 18.56 -14.69
C SER A 263 -6.09 18.31 -15.73
N ARG A 264 -6.46 17.93 -16.97
CA ARG A 264 -5.59 17.66 -18.10
C ARG A 264 -4.48 16.64 -17.78
N PRO A 265 -4.78 15.45 -17.26
CA PRO A 265 -3.79 14.42 -17.06
C PRO A 265 -3.40 13.77 -18.40
N ASP A 266 -2.16 13.31 -18.51
CA ASP A 266 -1.77 12.36 -19.54
C ASP A 266 -2.22 10.95 -19.18
N ARG A 267 -2.12 10.61 -17.87
CA ARG A 267 -2.61 9.33 -17.32
C ARG A 267 -3.25 9.51 -15.95
N ILE A 268 -4.21 8.65 -15.68
CA ILE A 268 -4.84 8.52 -14.36
C ILE A 268 -4.48 7.16 -13.80
N ILE A 269 -3.95 7.14 -12.57
CA ILE A 269 -3.62 5.91 -11.85
C ILE A 269 -4.55 5.82 -10.65
N VAL A 270 -5.42 4.80 -10.64
CA VAL A 270 -6.33 4.55 -9.53
C VAL A 270 -5.81 3.38 -8.71
N GLY A 271 -5.51 3.64 -7.44
CA GLY A 271 -4.93 2.65 -6.53
C GLY A 271 -5.75 1.36 -6.47
N GLU A 272 -7.05 1.47 -6.31
CA GLU A 272 -7.97 0.32 -6.33
C GLU A 272 -9.40 0.75 -6.68
N VAL A 273 -10.10 -0.08 -7.48
CA VAL A 273 -11.52 0.06 -7.79
C VAL A 273 -12.29 -1.05 -7.08
N ARG A 274 -13.31 -0.67 -6.29
CA ARG A 274 -14.09 -1.59 -5.45
C ARG A 274 -15.60 -1.53 -5.66
N GLY A 275 -16.09 -0.46 -6.28
CA GLY A 275 -17.51 -0.16 -6.40
C GLY A 275 -17.88 0.62 -7.67
N GLU A 276 -18.86 1.49 -7.56
CA GLU A 276 -19.48 2.23 -8.68
C GLU A 276 -18.51 3.14 -9.46
N GLU A 277 -17.37 3.50 -8.90
CA GLU A 277 -16.31 4.27 -9.56
C GLU A 277 -15.70 3.53 -10.76
N ALA A 278 -15.93 2.20 -10.87
CA ALA A 278 -15.49 1.38 -12.00
C ALA A 278 -15.91 1.98 -13.34
N LEU A 279 -17.16 2.45 -13.46
CA LEU A 279 -17.63 3.10 -14.68
C LEU A 279 -16.86 4.38 -15.00
N SER A 280 -16.54 5.18 -13.96
CA SER A 280 -15.76 6.41 -14.16
C SER A 280 -14.34 6.11 -14.62
N MET A 281 -13.73 5.02 -14.13
CA MET A 281 -12.41 4.57 -14.56
C MET A 281 -12.44 4.05 -16.02
N LEU A 282 -13.44 3.26 -16.41
CA LEU A 282 -13.61 2.82 -17.80
C LEU A 282 -13.78 4.03 -18.74
N ASN A 283 -14.56 5.03 -18.33
CA ASN A 283 -14.73 6.26 -19.11
C ASN A 283 -13.41 7.02 -19.24
N ALA A 284 -12.59 7.10 -18.19
CA ALA A 284 -11.27 7.72 -18.25
C ALA A 284 -10.37 7.02 -19.28
N MET A 285 -10.32 5.69 -19.28
CA MET A 285 -9.56 4.87 -20.22
C MET A 285 -10.06 5.03 -21.67
N ASN A 286 -11.38 5.27 -21.87
CA ASN A 286 -11.99 5.43 -23.19
C ASN A 286 -11.95 6.86 -23.75
N THR A 287 -11.52 7.86 -22.98
CA THR A 287 -11.61 9.29 -23.35
C THR A 287 -10.27 9.99 -23.49
N GLY A 288 -9.25 9.29 -24.01
CA GLY A 288 -7.96 9.87 -24.37
C GLY A 288 -6.94 9.96 -23.23
N HIS A 289 -7.12 9.18 -22.17
CA HIS A 289 -6.15 9.04 -21.07
C HIS A 289 -5.48 7.66 -21.13
N ASP A 290 -4.97 7.33 -22.33
CA ASP A 290 -4.28 6.07 -22.60
C ASP A 290 -3.10 5.84 -21.68
N GLY A 291 -2.90 4.59 -21.26
CA GLY A 291 -1.87 4.19 -20.31
C GLY A 291 -2.29 4.38 -18.85
N SER A 292 -3.59 4.56 -18.60
CA SER A 292 -4.15 4.54 -17.24
C SER A 292 -4.06 3.15 -16.64
N ILE A 293 -3.77 3.08 -15.34
CA ILE A 293 -3.58 1.80 -14.63
C ILE A 293 -4.47 1.79 -13.39
N SER A 294 -5.10 0.65 -13.13
CA SER A 294 -5.87 0.45 -11.90
C SER A 294 -5.72 -0.96 -11.35
N THR A 295 -6.19 -1.17 -10.12
CA THR A 295 -6.23 -2.50 -9.50
C THR A 295 -7.62 -2.87 -9.01
N GLY A 296 -7.86 -4.16 -8.83
CA GLY A 296 -9.10 -4.67 -8.25
C GLY A 296 -8.92 -6.07 -7.68
N HIS A 297 -9.84 -6.46 -6.80
CA HIS A 297 -9.84 -7.79 -6.19
C HIS A 297 -10.57 -8.80 -7.06
N ALA A 298 -9.87 -9.83 -7.56
CA ALA A 298 -10.45 -11.00 -8.20
C ALA A 298 -9.48 -12.20 -8.12
N ASN A 299 -9.96 -13.39 -8.51
CA ASN A 299 -9.20 -14.64 -8.44
C ASN A 299 -8.56 -15.06 -9.78
N SER A 300 -8.84 -14.36 -10.86
CA SER A 300 -8.28 -14.56 -12.20
C SER A 300 -8.50 -13.32 -13.07
N CYS A 301 -7.89 -13.25 -14.26
CA CYS A 301 -8.21 -12.22 -15.25
C CYS A 301 -9.68 -12.27 -15.66
N LYS A 302 -10.23 -13.47 -15.88
CA LYS A 302 -11.64 -13.69 -16.22
C LYS A 302 -12.60 -13.25 -15.12
N ASP A 303 -12.28 -13.53 -13.86
CA ASP A 303 -13.13 -13.11 -12.75
C ASP A 303 -13.04 -11.60 -12.49
N MET A 304 -11.93 -10.96 -12.86
CA MET A 304 -11.81 -9.51 -12.81
C MET A 304 -12.83 -8.83 -13.74
N LEU A 305 -13.03 -9.35 -14.96
CA LEU A 305 -14.04 -8.83 -15.87
C LEU A 305 -15.44 -8.91 -15.28
N LYS A 306 -15.82 -10.06 -14.70
CA LYS A 306 -17.12 -10.22 -14.02
C LYS A 306 -17.26 -9.27 -12.81
N ARG A 307 -16.15 -9.06 -12.10
CA ARG A 307 -16.12 -8.15 -10.95
C ARG A 307 -16.37 -6.71 -11.40
N ILE A 308 -15.74 -6.27 -12.50
CA ILE A 308 -15.96 -4.94 -13.07
C ILE A 308 -17.43 -4.78 -13.51
N GLU A 309 -18.03 -5.79 -14.19
CA GLU A 309 -19.45 -5.78 -14.51
C GLU A 309 -20.32 -5.51 -13.27
N THR A 310 -20.06 -6.26 -12.19
CA THR A 310 -20.80 -6.12 -10.93
C THR A 310 -20.62 -4.74 -10.32
N MET A 311 -19.39 -4.21 -10.30
CA MET A 311 -19.10 -2.88 -9.75
C MET A 311 -19.78 -1.76 -10.53
N VAL A 312 -19.84 -1.85 -11.86
CA VAL A 312 -20.57 -0.88 -12.69
C VAL A 312 -22.07 -0.92 -12.39
N LEU A 313 -22.65 -2.13 -12.25
CA LEU A 313 -24.07 -2.30 -11.92
C LEU A 313 -24.46 -1.82 -10.53
N MET A 314 -23.50 -1.67 -9.61
CA MET A 314 -23.76 -1.04 -8.30
C MET A 314 -24.13 0.44 -8.42
N GLY A 315 -23.63 1.12 -9.44
CA GLY A 315 -23.80 2.57 -9.59
C GLY A 315 -24.76 3.00 -10.70
N VAL A 316 -25.11 2.10 -11.62
CA VAL A 316 -25.93 2.45 -12.78
C VAL A 316 -26.70 1.24 -13.31
N ASP A 317 -27.95 1.48 -13.70
CA ASP A 317 -28.74 0.49 -14.44
C ASP A 317 -28.41 0.59 -15.93
N MET A 318 -27.57 -0.35 -16.40
CA MET A 318 -27.07 -0.39 -17.77
C MET A 318 -27.12 -1.85 -18.31
N PRO A 319 -27.47 -2.06 -19.57
CA PRO A 319 -27.39 -3.40 -20.17
C PRO A 319 -25.99 -3.99 -20.06
N VAL A 320 -25.89 -5.25 -19.62
CA VAL A 320 -24.60 -5.92 -19.42
C VAL A 320 -23.74 -5.95 -20.68
N GLU A 321 -24.35 -6.10 -21.85
CA GLU A 321 -23.63 -6.03 -23.13
C GLU A 321 -23.00 -4.67 -23.40
N ALA A 322 -23.65 -3.57 -23.01
CA ALA A 322 -23.06 -2.23 -23.10
C ALA A 322 -21.87 -2.07 -22.15
N ILE A 323 -21.96 -2.62 -20.92
CA ILE A 323 -20.85 -2.63 -19.96
C ILE A 323 -19.67 -3.41 -20.55
N ARG A 324 -19.91 -4.61 -21.08
CA ARG A 324 -18.88 -5.44 -21.72
C ARG A 324 -18.23 -4.75 -22.91
N GLY A 325 -19.04 -4.08 -23.74
CA GLY A 325 -18.54 -3.27 -24.85
C GLY A 325 -17.61 -2.15 -24.38
N GLN A 326 -17.96 -1.45 -23.28
CA GLN A 326 -17.10 -0.43 -22.69
C GLN A 326 -15.80 -1.03 -22.10
N MET A 327 -15.88 -2.17 -21.43
CA MET A 327 -14.70 -2.86 -20.89
C MET A 327 -13.76 -3.29 -22.02
N ALA A 328 -14.31 -3.88 -23.10
CA ALA A 328 -13.54 -4.34 -24.24
C ALA A 328 -12.85 -3.22 -25.03
N SER A 329 -13.35 -2.00 -24.95
CA SER A 329 -12.72 -0.83 -25.59
C SER A 329 -11.79 -0.06 -24.64
N ALA A 330 -12.00 -0.16 -23.31
CA ALA A 330 -11.29 0.61 -22.31
C ALA A 330 -10.01 -0.07 -21.85
N ILE A 331 -10.05 -1.37 -21.65
CA ILE A 331 -8.94 -2.14 -21.03
C ILE A 331 -8.22 -2.91 -22.13
N ASP A 332 -6.92 -2.72 -22.24
CA ASP A 332 -6.09 -3.47 -23.20
C ASP A 332 -5.55 -4.76 -22.58
N VAL A 333 -5.08 -4.70 -21.32
CA VAL A 333 -4.40 -5.84 -20.66
C VAL A 333 -4.88 -6.00 -19.22
N ILE A 334 -5.10 -7.25 -18.82
CA ILE A 334 -5.33 -7.62 -17.42
C ILE A 334 -4.14 -8.46 -16.94
N ILE A 335 -3.65 -8.14 -15.77
CA ILE A 335 -2.54 -8.86 -15.10
C ILE A 335 -3.07 -9.45 -13.82
N HIS A 336 -2.86 -10.74 -13.56
CA HIS A 336 -3.29 -11.40 -12.34
C HIS A 336 -2.10 -11.79 -11.47
N LEU A 337 -2.17 -11.39 -10.19
CA LEU A 337 -1.22 -11.75 -9.13
C LEU A 337 -1.85 -12.74 -8.16
N GLY A 338 -1.11 -13.78 -7.83
CA GLY A 338 -1.52 -14.79 -6.87
C GLY A 338 -0.47 -15.07 -5.81
N ARG A 339 -0.75 -16.08 -5.01
CA ARG A 339 0.21 -16.70 -4.10
C ARG A 339 0.51 -18.10 -4.59
N SER A 340 1.79 -18.43 -4.67
CA SER A 340 2.25 -19.78 -4.95
C SER A 340 2.05 -20.70 -3.73
N PHE A 341 2.28 -22.00 -3.90
CA PHE A 341 2.15 -23.03 -2.86
C PHE A 341 3.01 -22.75 -1.63
N ASP A 342 4.18 -22.15 -1.82
CA ASP A 342 5.11 -21.75 -0.75
C ASP A 342 4.71 -20.45 -0.05
N GLY A 343 3.60 -19.80 -0.50
CA GLY A 343 3.11 -18.53 0.01
C GLY A 343 3.77 -17.31 -0.62
N SER A 344 4.72 -17.48 -1.53
CA SER A 344 5.34 -16.38 -2.28
C SER A 344 4.32 -15.69 -3.20
N ARG A 345 4.56 -14.41 -3.48
CA ARG A 345 3.69 -13.59 -4.33
C ARG A 345 4.24 -13.63 -5.74
N LYS A 346 3.45 -14.16 -6.68
CA LYS A 346 3.88 -14.31 -8.07
C LYS A 346 2.86 -13.72 -9.04
N LEU A 347 3.36 -13.36 -10.22
CA LEU A 347 2.53 -13.04 -11.37
C LEU A 347 2.06 -14.38 -11.98
N MET A 348 0.74 -14.56 -12.08
CA MET A 348 0.09 -15.81 -12.47
C MET A 348 -0.36 -15.81 -13.92
N GLU A 349 -0.80 -14.64 -14.44
CA GLU A 349 -1.40 -14.52 -15.77
C GLU A 349 -1.25 -13.08 -16.29
N ILE A 350 -0.96 -12.95 -17.58
CA ILE A 350 -1.10 -11.69 -18.35
C ILE A 350 -1.99 -12.02 -19.55
N SER A 351 -3.14 -11.35 -19.66
CA SER A 351 -4.08 -11.56 -20.75
C SER A 351 -4.42 -10.24 -21.44
N GLU A 352 -4.41 -10.26 -22.77
CA GLU A 352 -4.88 -9.16 -23.62
C GLU A 352 -6.40 -9.24 -23.80
N ILE A 353 -7.08 -8.10 -23.89
CA ILE A 353 -8.48 -8.01 -24.30
C ILE A 353 -8.52 -7.74 -25.81
N THR A 354 -9.05 -8.70 -26.57
CA THR A 354 -9.09 -8.64 -28.05
C THR A 354 -10.46 -8.21 -28.59
N GLY A 355 -11.35 -7.69 -27.74
CA GLY A 355 -12.67 -7.21 -28.12
C GLY A 355 -13.79 -8.08 -27.55
N MET A 356 -14.85 -8.27 -28.33
CA MET A 356 -16.05 -9.03 -27.95
C MET A 356 -16.17 -10.32 -28.78
N ALA A 357 -16.47 -11.44 -28.12
CA ALA A 357 -16.82 -12.71 -28.76
C ALA A 357 -18.08 -13.29 -28.11
N ALA A 358 -19.13 -13.59 -28.89
CA ALA A 358 -20.40 -14.16 -28.41
C ALA A 358 -20.95 -13.45 -27.14
N SER A 359 -21.06 -12.10 -27.20
CA SER A 359 -21.53 -11.24 -26.08
C SER A 359 -20.68 -11.32 -24.79
N GLN A 360 -19.48 -11.84 -24.88
CA GLN A 360 -18.49 -11.85 -23.78
C GLN A 360 -17.24 -11.05 -24.17
N VAL A 361 -16.54 -10.48 -23.19
CA VAL A 361 -15.22 -9.89 -23.42
C VAL A 361 -14.24 -11.03 -23.71
N ALA A 362 -13.53 -10.93 -24.84
CA ALA A 362 -12.56 -11.94 -25.27
C ALA A 362 -11.20 -11.69 -24.63
N LEU A 363 -10.72 -12.67 -23.87
CA LEU A 363 -9.38 -12.70 -23.29
C LEU A 363 -8.46 -13.56 -24.16
N HIS A 364 -7.27 -13.06 -24.43
CA HIS A 364 -6.20 -13.74 -25.13
C HIS A 364 -4.99 -13.85 -24.20
N PRO A 365 -4.72 -15.06 -23.63
CA PRO A 365 -3.60 -15.24 -22.71
C PRO A 365 -2.25 -15.03 -23.39
N LEU A 366 -1.44 -14.12 -22.89
CA LEU A 366 -0.07 -13.88 -23.34
C LEU A 366 0.93 -14.69 -22.54
N PHE A 367 0.75 -14.73 -21.22
CA PHE A 367 1.57 -15.50 -20.28
C PHE A 367 0.68 -16.16 -19.24
N GLU A 368 0.96 -17.40 -18.92
CA GLU A 368 0.28 -18.16 -17.87
C GLU A 368 1.27 -18.97 -17.05
N MET A 369 1.00 -19.09 -15.75
CA MET A 369 1.73 -19.95 -14.82
C MET A 369 1.47 -21.41 -15.18
N ASN A 370 2.54 -22.20 -15.35
CA ASN A 370 2.45 -23.65 -15.57
C ASN A 370 2.41 -24.42 -14.24
N GLU A 371 2.34 -25.75 -14.33
CA GLU A 371 2.33 -26.66 -13.17
C GLU A 371 3.67 -26.67 -12.41
N ASP A 372 4.77 -26.27 -13.06
CA ASP A 372 6.11 -26.18 -12.47
C ASP A 372 6.36 -24.81 -11.80
N ASP A 373 5.30 -23.98 -11.64
CA ASP A 373 5.36 -22.66 -11.02
C ASP A 373 6.23 -21.65 -11.81
N GLU A 374 6.29 -21.82 -13.14
CA GLU A 374 6.96 -20.92 -14.08
C GLU A 374 5.94 -20.19 -14.97
N LEU A 375 6.13 -18.89 -15.14
CA LEU A 375 5.31 -18.07 -16.02
C LEU A 375 5.81 -18.25 -17.47
N THR A 376 5.02 -18.95 -18.29
CA THR A 376 5.35 -19.28 -19.66
C THR A 376 4.57 -18.46 -20.67
N MET A 377 5.21 -18.10 -21.79
CA MET A 377 4.55 -17.45 -22.91
C MET A 377 3.58 -18.42 -23.60
N ARG A 378 2.34 -17.95 -23.84
CA ARG A 378 1.29 -18.70 -24.58
C ARG A 378 1.09 -18.18 -25.98
N SER A 379 1.12 -16.87 -26.13
CA SER A 379 0.87 -16.22 -27.42
C SER A 379 1.49 -14.84 -27.47
N GLU A 380 1.61 -14.31 -28.68
CA GLU A 380 2.03 -12.92 -28.93
C GLU A 380 0.87 -11.95 -28.74
N LEU A 381 1.23 -10.69 -28.51
CA LEU A 381 0.25 -9.58 -28.43
C LEU A 381 -0.44 -9.37 -29.78
N CYS A 382 -1.78 -9.41 -29.81
CA CYS A 382 -2.57 -9.28 -31.03
C CYS A 382 -2.66 -7.82 -31.51
N ASP A 383 -2.99 -6.88 -30.60
CA ASP A 383 -3.05 -5.46 -30.95
C ASP A 383 -1.71 -4.77 -30.69
N GLN A 384 -0.94 -4.60 -31.76
CA GLN A 384 0.37 -3.95 -31.75
C GLN A 384 0.32 -2.47 -32.16
N LYS A 385 -0.87 -1.89 -32.31
CA LYS A 385 -1.04 -0.50 -32.78
C LYS A 385 -0.34 0.47 -31.84
N LYS A 386 -0.60 0.38 -30.53
CA LYS A 386 0.02 1.24 -29.51
C LYS A 386 1.54 1.06 -29.45
N LEU A 387 2.08 -0.15 -29.67
CA LEU A 387 3.53 -0.36 -29.76
C LEU A 387 4.15 0.43 -30.90
N LYS A 388 3.51 0.46 -32.08
CA LYS A 388 4.00 1.20 -33.25
C LYS A 388 3.90 2.72 -33.05
N GLU A 389 2.78 3.19 -32.52
CA GLU A 389 2.52 4.62 -32.26
C GLU A 389 3.51 5.21 -31.24
N TYR A 390 3.89 4.46 -30.21
CA TYR A 390 4.79 4.91 -29.15
C TYR A 390 6.24 4.43 -29.31
N GLY A 391 6.62 3.88 -30.46
CA GLY A 391 8.01 3.50 -30.76
C GLY A 391 8.56 2.34 -29.94
N GLN A 392 7.68 1.44 -29.44
CA GLN A 392 8.08 0.29 -28.62
C GLN A 392 8.03 -1.03 -29.40
N TYR A 393 7.73 -0.99 -30.69
CA TYR A 393 7.49 -2.20 -31.51
C TYR A 393 8.71 -3.11 -31.61
N GLU A 394 9.88 -2.57 -31.98
CA GLU A 394 11.12 -3.36 -32.10
C GLU A 394 11.55 -3.93 -30.76
N ALA A 395 11.39 -3.17 -29.66
CA ALA A 395 11.69 -3.65 -28.33
C ALA A 395 10.79 -4.83 -27.92
N CYS A 396 9.51 -4.85 -28.34
CA CYS A 396 8.60 -5.95 -28.05
C CYS A 396 8.94 -7.21 -28.85
N LEU A 397 9.34 -7.09 -30.12
CA LEU A 397 9.72 -8.24 -30.94
C LEU A 397 10.89 -9.03 -30.39
N LEU A 398 11.83 -8.36 -29.70
CA LEU A 398 12.97 -9.03 -29.06
C LEU A 398 12.57 -10.00 -27.94
N TYR A 399 11.36 -9.87 -27.40
CA TYR A 399 10.85 -10.73 -26.31
C TYR A 399 9.74 -11.69 -26.75
N THR A 400 9.14 -11.46 -27.93
CA THR A 400 8.06 -12.31 -28.46
C THR A 400 8.55 -13.29 -29.52
N SER A 401 9.79 -13.14 -30.03
CA SER A 401 10.39 -14.11 -30.96
C SER A 401 10.93 -15.29 -30.19
N PRO A 402 10.69 -16.56 -30.62
CA PRO A 402 11.29 -17.73 -29.98
C PRO A 402 12.81 -17.62 -30.00
N SER A 403 13.43 -17.93 -28.84
CA SER A 403 14.89 -17.91 -28.72
C SER A 403 15.53 -18.87 -29.76
N PRO A 404 16.63 -18.47 -30.44
CA PRO A 404 17.34 -19.36 -31.37
C PRO A 404 17.91 -20.60 -30.72
N ARG A 405 17.70 -20.86 -29.44
CA ARG A 405 18.15 -22.03 -28.69
C ARG A 405 17.17 -23.20 -28.67
N ASP A 406 15.92 -22.99 -29.16
CA ASP A 406 14.87 -24.02 -29.18
C ASP A 406 14.62 -24.61 -30.58
N SER A 407 15.58 -24.48 -31.48
CA SER A 407 15.59 -25.11 -32.82
C SER A 407 16.68 -26.20 -32.96
#